data_e9b28456d3c5307a9d117de300b7a113
#
_entry.id   e9b28456d3c5307a9d117de300b7a113
#
_cell.length_a   1.000
_cell.length_b   1.000
_cell.length_c   1.000
_cell.angle_alpha   90.00
_cell.angle_beta   90.00
_cell.angle_gamma   90.00
#
_symmetry.space_group_name_H-M   'P 1'
#
loop_
_entity.id
_entity.type
_entity.pdbx_description
1 polymer ?
#
loop_
_entity_poly.entity_id
_entity_poly.type
_entity_poly.pdbx_seq_one_letter_code
_entity_poly.pdbx_strand_id
1 'polypeptide(L)'
;MSKNKILIVEDNTVLLERLRNWMEQDGYEVFTAIEEPPARKIIREKEPGLVLSDVRLPKGDGLELLEWMNGNNINIPFVVMTGYSNVADAVKAMKLGAIDYLVKQCGIENIRQITNDLLRKSQRRTPQGNKFRRKSKAMQEVYDTARLAAPSDIRMLLLGENGTGKELLAHYIHAHSERKDKPFVPVNCGGISETLAQSELFGHVKGAFTGADGNRNGCFYEADGGTLFMDEVGNMPMSIQATLLRVLEDGCYSPAGSNKRIKSDVRVIAATNEDLELAIREGRFREDLFHRLNELSVTVPPLRECPEDILPLAEHFKERFSEELQAGIVAFDEEAKEVLLRYHWSGNVRELRNCIKRAVLYAKESGTITVENLHLGFDKQNAVDTDSSTSTFNVKDKDVRKRNTILALESCNWNKEKAAEKLGITRSTIYRWIDEFGIRKPE
;
A
#
# COMPACT_ATOMS: atom_id res chain seq x y z
N MET A 1 -19.29 -8.32 -17.99
CA MET A 1 -20.33 -9.33 -17.71
C MET A 1 -19.79 -10.68 -17.16
N SER A 2 -18.47 -10.89 -16.97
CA SER A 2 -17.92 -12.17 -16.45
C SER A 2 -17.80 -12.27 -14.92
N LYS A 3 -18.19 -11.27 -14.14
CA LYS A 3 -17.81 -11.10 -12.72
C LYS A 3 -18.60 -11.94 -11.70
N ASN A 4 -19.69 -12.58 -12.13
CA ASN A 4 -20.51 -13.42 -11.24
C ASN A 4 -20.37 -14.92 -11.55
N LYS A 5 -19.34 -15.31 -12.28
CA LYS A 5 -19.10 -16.69 -12.69
C LYS A 5 -18.00 -17.31 -11.82
N ILE A 6 -18.26 -18.50 -11.30
CA ILE A 6 -17.31 -19.26 -10.47
C ILE A 6 -17.11 -20.62 -11.12
N LEU A 7 -15.86 -21.09 -11.20
CA LEU A 7 -15.54 -22.47 -11.50
C LEU A 7 -15.12 -23.20 -10.22
N ILE A 8 -15.76 -24.32 -9.92
CA ILE A 8 -15.39 -25.22 -8.82
C ILE A 8 -14.85 -26.51 -9.44
N VAL A 9 -13.62 -26.87 -9.07
CA VAL A 9 -12.95 -28.11 -9.51
C VAL A 9 -12.75 -29.01 -8.28
N GLU A 10 -13.53 -30.08 -8.20
CA GLU A 10 -13.61 -30.92 -7.01
C GLU A 10 -14.09 -32.32 -7.41
N ASP A 11 -13.37 -33.37 -7.03
CA ASP A 11 -13.71 -34.76 -7.33
C ASP A 11 -14.77 -35.35 -6.42
N ASN A 12 -14.87 -34.83 -5.20
CA ASN A 12 -15.92 -35.22 -4.25
C ASN A 12 -17.26 -34.61 -4.65
N THR A 13 -18.10 -35.40 -5.32
CA THR A 13 -19.40 -34.96 -5.84
C THR A 13 -20.34 -34.41 -4.78
N VAL A 14 -20.28 -34.91 -3.55
CA VAL A 14 -21.12 -34.42 -2.42
C VAL A 14 -20.69 -33.02 -2.00
N LEU A 15 -19.39 -32.78 -1.92
CA LEU A 15 -18.84 -31.46 -1.58
C LEU A 15 -19.09 -30.48 -2.73
N LEU A 16 -18.86 -30.92 -3.96
CA LEU A 16 -19.09 -30.14 -5.18
C LEU A 16 -20.53 -29.63 -5.25
N GLU A 17 -21.52 -30.49 -5.07
CA GLU A 17 -22.96 -30.14 -5.09
C GLU A 17 -23.32 -29.17 -3.95
N ARG A 18 -22.75 -29.33 -2.76
CA ARG A 18 -22.97 -28.41 -1.64
C ARG A 18 -22.41 -27.03 -1.93
N LEU A 19 -21.16 -26.93 -2.40
CA LEU A 19 -20.53 -25.66 -2.78
C LEU A 19 -21.30 -24.99 -3.90
N ARG A 20 -21.69 -25.76 -4.92
CA ARG A 20 -22.51 -25.27 -6.05
C ARG A 20 -23.80 -24.63 -5.57
N ASN A 21 -24.63 -25.40 -4.78
CA ASN A 21 -25.93 -24.94 -4.33
C ASN A 21 -25.83 -23.64 -3.51
N TRP A 22 -24.79 -23.49 -2.70
CA TRP A 22 -24.60 -22.29 -1.90
C TRP A 22 -24.17 -21.09 -2.72
N MET A 23 -23.25 -21.25 -3.65
CA MET A 23 -22.82 -20.17 -4.52
C MET A 23 -23.97 -19.71 -5.46
N GLU A 24 -24.80 -20.65 -5.92
CA GLU A 24 -26.00 -20.33 -6.69
C GLU A 24 -27.04 -19.57 -5.84
N GLN A 25 -27.22 -19.91 -4.56
CA GLN A 25 -28.07 -19.17 -3.62
C GLN A 25 -27.55 -17.74 -3.37
N ASP A 26 -26.23 -17.54 -3.42
CA ASP A 26 -25.60 -16.22 -3.31
C ASP A 26 -25.62 -15.42 -4.62
N GLY A 27 -26.25 -15.96 -5.68
CA GLY A 27 -26.48 -15.29 -6.96
C GLY A 27 -25.34 -15.44 -7.97
N TYR A 28 -24.45 -16.42 -7.78
CA TYR A 28 -23.37 -16.71 -8.72
C TYR A 28 -23.78 -17.74 -9.79
N GLU A 29 -23.27 -17.57 -11.01
CA GLU A 29 -23.34 -18.59 -12.06
C GLU A 29 -22.18 -19.57 -11.85
N VAL A 30 -22.47 -20.80 -11.46
CA VAL A 30 -21.47 -21.80 -11.05
C VAL A 30 -21.25 -22.84 -12.14
N PHE A 31 -20.00 -22.99 -12.55
CA PHE A 31 -19.52 -24.08 -13.39
C PHE A 31 -18.79 -25.09 -12.51
N THR A 32 -18.88 -26.36 -12.87
CA THR A 32 -18.27 -27.45 -12.11
C THR A 32 -17.43 -28.35 -13.00
N ALA A 33 -16.31 -28.84 -12.49
CA ALA A 33 -15.49 -29.87 -13.08
C ALA A 33 -15.00 -30.85 -12.00
N ILE A 34 -14.85 -32.10 -12.37
CA ILE A 34 -14.33 -33.14 -11.46
C ILE A 34 -12.88 -33.53 -11.76
N GLU A 35 -12.35 -33.04 -12.88
CA GLU A 35 -11.01 -33.30 -13.40
C GLU A 35 -10.42 -32.03 -14.01
N GLU A 36 -9.09 -31.99 -14.15
CA GLU A 36 -8.36 -30.84 -14.68
C GLU A 36 -8.65 -30.54 -16.17
N PRO A 37 -8.70 -31.52 -17.11
CA PRO A 37 -8.94 -31.22 -18.53
C PRO A 37 -10.29 -30.55 -18.84
N PRO A 38 -11.44 -30.95 -18.21
CA PRO A 38 -12.68 -30.20 -18.36
C PRO A 38 -12.58 -28.79 -17.77
N ALA A 39 -11.86 -28.59 -16.65
CA ALA A 39 -11.66 -27.29 -16.03
C ALA A 39 -10.96 -26.31 -16.99
N ARG A 40 -9.90 -26.73 -17.70
CA ARG A 40 -9.22 -25.92 -18.73
C ARG A 40 -10.16 -25.45 -19.83
N LYS A 41 -11.07 -26.34 -20.28
CA LYS A 41 -12.06 -26.00 -21.31
C LYS A 41 -13.03 -24.92 -20.81
N ILE A 42 -13.55 -25.09 -19.58
CA ILE A 42 -14.46 -24.13 -18.97
C ILE A 42 -13.78 -22.77 -18.77
N ILE A 43 -12.52 -22.74 -18.31
CA ILE A 43 -11.75 -21.51 -18.14
C ILE A 43 -11.65 -20.73 -19.45
N ARG A 44 -11.38 -21.42 -20.58
CA ARG A 44 -11.26 -20.78 -21.90
C ARG A 44 -12.59 -20.30 -22.48
N GLU A 45 -13.67 -21.10 -22.30
CA GLU A 45 -14.97 -20.83 -22.96
C GLU A 45 -15.87 -19.90 -22.13
N LYS A 46 -15.79 -19.98 -20.81
CA LYS A 46 -16.73 -19.30 -19.89
C LYS A 46 -16.13 -18.12 -19.15
N GLU A 47 -14.80 -18.02 -19.13
CA GLU A 47 -14.03 -16.96 -18.46
C GLU A 47 -14.54 -16.69 -17.02
N PRO A 48 -14.45 -17.65 -16.09
CA PRO A 48 -14.93 -17.47 -14.74
C PRO A 48 -14.16 -16.33 -14.05
N GLY A 49 -14.82 -15.63 -13.14
CA GLY A 49 -14.20 -14.56 -12.32
C GLY A 49 -13.42 -15.08 -11.12
N LEU A 50 -13.56 -16.39 -10.80
CA LEU A 50 -12.84 -17.08 -9.73
C LEU A 50 -12.78 -18.57 -10.03
N VAL A 51 -11.65 -19.20 -9.73
CA VAL A 51 -11.48 -20.66 -9.73
C VAL A 51 -11.23 -21.15 -8.32
N LEU A 52 -12.03 -22.09 -7.85
CA LEU A 52 -11.83 -22.85 -6.62
C LEU A 52 -11.44 -24.26 -7.03
N SER A 53 -10.25 -24.75 -6.69
CA SER A 53 -9.79 -26.07 -7.10
C SER A 53 -9.24 -26.88 -5.94
N ASP A 54 -9.63 -28.16 -5.87
CA ASP A 54 -8.87 -29.10 -5.05
C ASP A 54 -7.44 -29.25 -5.58
N VAL A 55 -6.51 -29.51 -4.68
CA VAL A 55 -5.13 -29.90 -5.04
C VAL A 55 -5.13 -31.21 -5.77
N ARG A 56 -5.80 -32.23 -5.24
CA ARG A 56 -5.78 -33.59 -5.79
C ARG A 56 -7.02 -33.86 -6.63
N LEU A 57 -6.80 -34.10 -7.93
CA LEU A 57 -7.84 -34.44 -8.88
C LEU A 57 -7.58 -35.83 -9.49
N PRO A 58 -8.61 -36.59 -9.90
CA PRO A 58 -8.45 -37.94 -10.50
C PRO A 58 -7.57 -37.97 -11.76
N LYS A 59 -7.62 -36.88 -12.56
CA LYS A 59 -6.74 -36.66 -13.71
C LYS A 59 -6.21 -35.24 -13.66
N GLY A 60 -4.89 -35.12 -13.47
CA GLY A 60 -4.20 -33.85 -13.27
C GLY A 60 -4.13 -33.45 -11.80
N ASP A 61 -3.73 -32.22 -11.56
CA ASP A 61 -3.53 -31.63 -10.26
C ASP A 61 -4.01 -30.16 -10.28
N GLY A 62 -4.61 -29.68 -9.20
CA GLY A 62 -5.04 -28.28 -9.09
C GLY A 62 -3.89 -27.30 -9.21
N LEU A 63 -2.68 -27.68 -8.79
CA LEU A 63 -1.48 -26.86 -8.97
C LEU A 63 -1.01 -26.88 -10.43
N GLU A 64 -1.13 -28.01 -11.15
CA GLU A 64 -0.87 -28.09 -12.60
C GLU A 64 -1.85 -27.22 -13.38
N LEU A 65 -3.12 -27.16 -12.96
CA LEU A 65 -4.11 -26.25 -13.54
C LEU A 65 -3.69 -24.78 -13.37
N LEU A 66 -3.19 -24.40 -12.20
CA LEU A 66 -2.68 -23.05 -11.93
C LEU A 66 -1.41 -22.76 -12.74
N GLU A 67 -0.46 -23.70 -12.83
CA GLU A 67 0.74 -23.58 -13.66
C GLU A 67 0.36 -23.40 -15.15
N TRP A 68 -0.63 -24.16 -15.64
CA TRP A 68 -1.12 -24.02 -16.99
C TRP A 68 -1.79 -22.66 -17.24
N MET A 69 -2.57 -22.13 -16.27
CA MET A 69 -3.16 -20.79 -16.37
C MET A 69 -2.07 -19.73 -16.50
N ASN A 70 -1.03 -19.80 -15.65
CA ASN A 70 0.11 -18.89 -15.69
C ASN A 70 0.86 -18.96 -17.03
N GLY A 71 1.12 -20.17 -17.54
CA GLY A 71 1.79 -20.38 -18.82
C GLY A 71 0.99 -19.89 -20.05
N ASN A 72 -0.33 -19.73 -19.90
CA ASN A 72 -1.21 -19.18 -20.95
C ASN A 72 -1.62 -17.71 -20.69
N ASN A 73 -1.02 -17.01 -19.72
CA ASN A 73 -1.33 -15.64 -19.32
C ASN A 73 -2.82 -15.45 -18.93
N ILE A 74 -3.44 -16.46 -18.33
CA ILE A 74 -4.82 -16.43 -17.86
C ILE A 74 -4.82 -15.90 -16.43
N ASN A 75 -5.16 -14.63 -16.23
CA ASN A 75 -5.09 -13.93 -14.94
C ASN A 75 -6.44 -13.95 -14.21
N ILE A 76 -6.93 -15.16 -13.88
CA ILE A 76 -8.16 -15.36 -13.10
C ILE A 76 -7.76 -15.68 -11.65
N PRO A 77 -8.38 -15.04 -10.65
CA PRO A 77 -8.21 -15.37 -9.24
C PRO A 77 -8.34 -16.89 -8.98
N PHE A 78 -7.33 -17.49 -8.34
CA PHE A 78 -7.30 -18.93 -8.08
C PHE A 78 -7.14 -19.20 -6.59
N VAL A 79 -8.04 -20.01 -6.03
CA VAL A 79 -8.01 -20.47 -4.64
C VAL A 79 -7.86 -21.98 -4.62
N VAL A 80 -6.91 -22.43 -3.85
CA VAL A 80 -6.66 -23.86 -3.65
C VAL A 80 -7.43 -24.37 -2.45
N MET A 81 -8.16 -25.47 -2.61
CA MET A 81 -8.82 -26.19 -1.51
C MET A 81 -8.10 -27.52 -1.29
N THR A 82 -7.96 -27.95 -0.01
CA THR A 82 -7.35 -29.24 0.32
C THR A 82 -8.01 -29.90 1.51
N GLY A 83 -8.07 -31.23 1.47
CA GLY A 83 -8.52 -32.06 2.61
C GLY A 83 -7.43 -32.29 3.67
N TYR A 84 -6.16 -32.04 3.35
CA TYR A 84 -5.02 -32.25 4.24
C TYR A 84 -4.17 -30.99 4.35
N SER A 85 -3.82 -30.61 5.57
CA SER A 85 -2.90 -29.49 5.84
C SER A 85 -1.44 -29.90 5.51
N ASN A 86 -1.08 -29.83 4.23
CA ASN A 86 0.31 -30.00 3.81
C ASN A 86 0.94 -28.63 3.56
N VAL A 87 1.87 -28.23 4.42
CA VAL A 87 2.56 -26.94 4.35
C VAL A 87 3.33 -26.79 3.01
N ALA A 88 3.87 -27.89 2.48
CA ALA A 88 4.63 -27.86 1.22
C ALA A 88 3.71 -27.50 0.02
N ASP A 89 2.49 -28.06 -0.04
CA ASP A 89 1.53 -27.77 -1.11
C ASP A 89 1.00 -26.34 -0.99
N ALA A 90 0.78 -25.84 0.24
CA ALA A 90 0.39 -24.46 0.48
C ALA A 90 1.46 -23.48 0.00
N VAL A 91 2.74 -23.72 0.35
CA VAL A 91 3.86 -22.88 -0.09
C VAL A 91 4.02 -22.92 -1.62
N LYS A 92 3.84 -24.11 -2.24
CA LYS A 92 3.89 -24.24 -3.70
C LYS A 92 2.76 -23.47 -4.37
N ALA A 93 1.52 -23.60 -3.88
CA ALA A 93 0.35 -22.87 -4.37
C ALA A 93 0.55 -21.35 -4.33
N MET A 94 1.02 -20.83 -3.20
CA MET A 94 1.27 -19.37 -3.05
C MET A 94 2.40 -18.89 -3.96
N LYS A 95 3.46 -19.68 -4.13
CA LYS A 95 4.55 -19.35 -5.08
C LYS A 95 4.08 -19.36 -6.53
N LEU A 96 3.11 -20.17 -6.88
CA LEU A 96 2.48 -20.22 -8.22
C LEU A 96 1.45 -19.11 -8.42
N GLY A 97 1.19 -18.26 -7.41
CA GLY A 97 0.28 -17.12 -7.53
C GLY A 97 -1.16 -17.42 -7.14
N ALA A 98 -1.44 -18.51 -6.40
CA ALA A 98 -2.75 -18.69 -5.77
C ALA A 98 -3.03 -17.53 -4.82
N ILE A 99 -4.28 -17.05 -4.80
CA ILE A 99 -4.66 -15.93 -3.92
C ILE A 99 -4.83 -16.41 -2.48
N ASP A 100 -5.29 -17.66 -2.30
CA ASP A 100 -5.48 -18.24 -0.97
C ASP A 100 -5.40 -19.77 -1.03
N TYR A 101 -5.19 -20.38 0.16
CA TYR A 101 -5.12 -21.81 0.35
C TYR A 101 -6.03 -22.22 1.51
N LEU A 102 -7.09 -22.95 1.21
CA LEU A 102 -8.14 -23.30 2.15
C LEU A 102 -8.10 -24.77 2.55
N VAL A 103 -8.16 -25.04 3.85
CA VAL A 103 -8.31 -26.41 4.37
C VAL A 103 -9.79 -26.74 4.46
N LYS A 104 -10.26 -27.80 3.77
CA LYS A 104 -11.68 -28.21 3.73
C LYS A 104 -12.26 -28.51 5.13
N GLN A 105 -11.42 -28.84 6.11
CA GLN A 105 -11.82 -29.10 7.50
C GLN A 105 -12.25 -27.83 8.27
N CYS A 106 -11.93 -26.63 7.78
CA CYS A 106 -12.30 -25.37 8.44
C CYS A 106 -13.79 -25.00 8.33
N GLY A 107 -14.60 -25.93 7.81
CA GLY A 107 -16.05 -25.72 7.63
C GLY A 107 -16.39 -25.00 6.30
N ILE A 108 -17.47 -25.44 5.70
CA ILE A 108 -17.95 -24.97 4.40
C ILE A 108 -18.37 -23.49 4.46
N GLU A 109 -18.83 -23.03 5.63
CA GLU A 109 -19.18 -21.61 5.89
C GLU A 109 -17.98 -20.68 5.73
N ASN A 110 -16.80 -21.16 6.12
CA ASN A 110 -15.54 -20.40 5.95
C ASN A 110 -15.12 -20.29 4.48
N ILE A 111 -15.32 -21.36 3.69
CA ILE A 111 -15.07 -21.34 2.23
C ILE A 111 -16.00 -20.33 1.57
N ARG A 112 -17.27 -20.30 1.95
CA ARG A 112 -18.27 -19.34 1.47
C ARG A 112 -17.88 -17.90 1.80
N GLN A 113 -17.49 -17.62 3.04
CA GLN A 113 -17.10 -16.28 3.48
C GLN A 113 -15.85 -15.79 2.75
N ILE A 114 -14.81 -16.62 2.65
CA ILE A 114 -13.57 -16.28 1.94
C ILE A 114 -13.83 -16.09 0.44
N THR A 115 -14.63 -16.95 -0.18
CA THR A 115 -15.01 -16.84 -1.59
C THR A 115 -15.76 -15.53 -1.85
N ASN A 116 -16.74 -15.20 -1.01
CA ASN A 116 -17.47 -13.93 -1.09
C ASN A 116 -16.54 -12.73 -0.89
N ASP A 117 -15.61 -12.79 0.05
CA ASP A 117 -14.63 -11.73 0.28
C ASP A 117 -13.65 -11.57 -0.89
N LEU A 118 -13.21 -12.67 -1.48
CA LEU A 118 -12.32 -12.65 -2.66
C LEU A 118 -13.04 -12.14 -3.90
N LEU A 119 -14.28 -12.56 -4.13
CA LEU A 119 -15.10 -12.05 -5.24
C LEU A 119 -15.45 -10.57 -5.06
N ARG A 120 -15.77 -10.14 -3.85
CA ARG A 120 -15.92 -8.72 -3.52
C ARG A 120 -14.61 -7.95 -3.71
N LYS A 121 -13.46 -8.53 -3.33
CA LYS A 121 -12.12 -7.95 -3.56
C LYS A 121 -11.75 -7.96 -5.05
N SER A 122 -12.11 -8.99 -5.82
CA SER A 122 -11.87 -9.06 -7.27
C SER A 122 -12.80 -8.13 -8.05
N GLN A 123 -14.03 -7.95 -7.59
CA GLN A 123 -14.93 -6.89 -8.10
C GLN A 123 -14.41 -5.49 -7.81
N ARG A 124 -13.64 -5.32 -6.70
CA ARG A 124 -12.93 -4.08 -6.33
C ARG A 124 -11.58 -3.91 -7.06
N ARG A 125 -11.01 -4.95 -7.67
CA ARG A 125 -9.76 -4.89 -8.47
C ARG A 125 -9.93 -4.39 -9.91
N THR A 126 -11.13 -4.05 -10.37
CA THR A 126 -11.25 -3.12 -11.49
C THR A 126 -10.86 -1.72 -10.99
N PRO A 127 -10.06 -0.96 -11.73
CA PRO A 127 -9.65 0.41 -11.35
C PRO A 127 -10.80 1.42 -11.24
N GLN A 128 -12.04 0.97 -11.27
CA GLN A 128 -13.27 1.79 -11.20
C GLN A 128 -14.09 1.62 -9.90
N GLY A 129 -13.57 0.98 -8.85
CA GLY A 129 -14.11 1.25 -7.51
C GLY A 129 -13.97 2.74 -7.25
N ASN A 130 -15.05 3.40 -6.87
CA ASN A 130 -15.18 4.83 -6.55
C ASN A 130 -13.89 5.39 -5.90
N LYS A 131 -12.84 5.66 -6.73
CA LYS A 131 -11.62 6.29 -6.25
C LYS A 131 -12.05 7.71 -5.91
N PHE A 132 -12.19 7.98 -4.61
CA PHE A 132 -12.46 9.33 -4.16
C PHE A 132 -11.43 10.26 -4.79
N ARG A 133 -11.90 11.18 -5.63
CA ARG A 133 -11.07 12.20 -6.25
C ARG A 133 -11.16 13.44 -5.39
N ARG A 134 -10.02 13.93 -4.92
CA ARG A 134 -9.89 15.20 -4.20
C ARG A 134 -10.43 16.34 -5.05
N LYS A 135 -11.15 17.26 -4.44
CA LYS A 135 -11.90 18.34 -5.13
C LYS A 135 -11.31 19.73 -4.90
N SER A 136 -10.35 19.88 -4.00
CA SER A 136 -9.67 21.16 -3.76
C SER A 136 -9.11 21.74 -5.05
N LYS A 137 -9.07 23.06 -5.19
CA LYS A 137 -8.54 23.74 -6.38
C LYS A 137 -7.11 23.33 -6.69
N ALA A 138 -6.25 23.29 -5.66
CA ALA A 138 -4.87 22.86 -5.82
C ALA A 138 -4.76 21.44 -6.39
N MET A 139 -5.61 20.52 -5.92
CA MET A 139 -5.59 19.15 -6.42
C MET A 139 -6.22 19.01 -7.81
N GLN A 140 -7.19 19.86 -8.18
CA GLN A 140 -7.70 19.90 -9.56
C GLN A 140 -6.60 20.31 -10.55
N GLU A 141 -5.79 21.31 -10.25
CA GLU A 141 -4.66 21.72 -11.08
C GLU A 141 -3.65 20.57 -11.29
N VAL A 142 -3.41 19.77 -10.23
CA VAL A 142 -2.59 18.54 -10.31
C VAL A 142 -3.22 17.50 -11.26
N TYR A 143 -4.53 17.26 -11.15
CA TYR A 143 -5.22 16.32 -12.04
C TYR A 143 -5.27 16.80 -13.49
N ASP A 144 -5.45 18.10 -13.72
CA ASP A 144 -5.49 18.68 -15.07
C ASP A 144 -4.13 18.55 -15.75
N THR A 145 -3.03 18.84 -15.03
CA THR A 145 -1.66 18.63 -15.53
C THR A 145 -1.40 17.15 -15.81
N ALA A 146 -1.78 16.28 -14.88
CA ALA A 146 -1.62 14.84 -15.03
C ALA A 146 -2.42 14.30 -16.23
N ARG A 147 -3.64 14.79 -16.44
CA ARG A 147 -4.51 14.41 -17.57
C ARG A 147 -3.94 14.87 -18.91
N LEU A 148 -3.38 16.07 -18.96
CA LEU A 148 -2.73 16.60 -20.16
C LEU A 148 -1.53 15.75 -20.56
N ALA A 149 -0.69 15.35 -19.58
CA ALA A 149 0.52 14.57 -19.82
C ALA A 149 0.24 13.04 -20.01
N ALA A 150 -0.90 12.54 -19.56
CA ALA A 150 -1.19 11.10 -19.57
C ALA A 150 -1.09 10.45 -20.96
N PRO A 151 -1.59 11.01 -22.06
CA PRO A 151 -1.52 10.38 -23.39
C PRO A 151 -0.11 10.29 -23.96
N SER A 152 0.83 11.11 -23.47
CA SER A 152 2.23 11.11 -23.93
C SER A 152 3.08 10.12 -23.13
N ASP A 153 4.24 9.74 -23.68
CA ASP A 153 5.25 8.94 -22.98
C ASP A 153 6.23 9.78 -22.14
N ILE A 154 5.91 11.06 -21.92
CA ILE A 154 6.73 11.97 -21.10
C ILE A 154 6.93 11.39 -19.70
N ARG A 155 8.16 11.45 -19.19
CA ARG A 155 8.47 11.01 -17.84
C ARG A 155 7.98 12.05 -16.85
N MET A 156 7.35 11.57 -15.79
CA MET A 156 6.78 12.45 -14.78
C MET A 156 7.45 12.25 -13.43
N LEU A 157 7.81 13.34 -12.78
CA LEU A 157 8.32 13.36 -11.42
C LEU A 157 7.23 13.89 -10.47
N LEU A 158 6.72 13.04 -9.59
CA LEU A 158 5.70 13.38 -8.60
C LEU A 158 6.36 13.77 -7.29
N LEU A 159 6.28 15.05 -6.94
CA LEU A 159 6.83 15.61 -5.72
C LEU A 159 5.73 15.72 -4.65
N GLY A 160 6.11 15.66 -3.39
CA GLY A 160 5.20 15.91 -2.27
C GLY A 160 5.45 15.03 -1.07
N GLU A 161 4.88 15.38 0.05
CA GLU A 161 5.06 14.70 1.33
C GLU A 161 4.57 13.25 1.30
N ASN A 162 5.02 12.46 2.29
CA ASN A 162 4.55 11.10 2.46
C ASN A 162 3.05 11.06 2.76
N GLY A 163 2.34 10.13 2.13
CA GLY A 163 0.91 9.95 2.38
C GLY A 163 -0.03 10.91 1.65
N THR A 164 0.47 11.79 0.77
CA THR A 164 -0.34 12.72 -0.04
C THR A 164 -1.14 12.05 -1.16
N GLY A 165 -0.73 10.83 -1.57
CA GLY A 165 -1.41 10.06 -2.62
C GLY A 165 -0.69 10.05 -3.97
N LYS A 166 0.64 10.21 -4.00
CA LYS A 166 1.45 10.15 -5.23
C LYS A 166 1.23 8.86 -6.03
N GLU A 167 1.13 7.71 -5.38
CA GLU A 167 0.84 6.42 -6.02
C GLU A 167 -0.55 6.42 -6.70
N LEU A 168 -1.57 6.99 -6.04
CA LEU A 168 -2.91 7.13 -6.64
C LEU A 168 -2.91 8.04 -7.86
N LEU A 169 -2.09 9.10 -7.84
CA LEU A 169 -1.90 9.98 -8.99
C LEU A 169 -1.18 9.25 -10.13
N ALA A 170 -0.16 8.44 -9.84
CA ALA A 170 0.52 7.63 -10.85
C ALA A 170 -0.45 6.62 -11.51
N HIS A 171 -1.28 5.96 -10.72
CA HIS A 171 -2.38 5.13 -11.24
C HIS A 171 -3.37 5.91 -12.10
N TYR A 172 -3.70 7.15 -11.71
CA TYR A 172 -4.57 8.02 -12.50
C TYR A 172 -3.96 8.35 -13.85
N ILE A 173 -2.66 8.71 -13.89
CA ILE A 173 -1.91 9.00 -15.11
C ILE A 173 -1.91 7.77 -16.04
N HIS A 174 -1.58 6.59 -15.51
CA HIS A 174 -1.57 5.34 -16.27
C HIS A 174 -2.96 5.02 -16.87
N ALA A 175 -4.02 5.14 -16.06
CA ALA A 175 -5.39 4.86 -16.50
C ALA A 175 -5.90 5.79 -17.60
N HIS A 176 -5.30 6.97 -17.77
CA HIS A 176 -5.63 7.94 -18.83
C HIS A 176 -4.60 7.96 -19.97
N SER A 177 -3.61 7.05 -19.95
CA SER A 177 -2.59 6.92 -20.96
C SER A 177 -2.99 5.95 -22.08
N GLU A 178 -2.23 5.97 -23.18
CA GLU A 178 -2.37 4.96 -24.24
C GLU A 178 -1.98 3.55 -23.76
N ARG A 179 -1.24 3.45 -22.64
CA ARG A 179 -0.81 2.20 -22.00
C ARG A 179 -1.77 1.70 -20.90
N LYS A 180 -3.00 2.22 -20.80
CA LYS A 180 -3.99 1.92 -19.74
C LYS A 180 -4.32 0.43 -19.58
N ASP A 181 -4.26 -0.33 -20.68
CA ASP A 181 -4.55 -1.77 -20.70
C ASP A 181 -3.28 -2.63 -20.62
N LYS A 182 -2.12 -2.00 -20.40
CA LYS A 182 -0.80 -2.62 -20.24
C LYS A 182 -0.42 -2.72 -18.76
N PRO A 183 0.66 -3.46 -18.41
CA PRO A 183 1.09 -3.57 -17.02
C PRO A 183 1.38 -2.22 -16.36
N PHE A 184 0.97 -2.08 -15.10
CA PHE A 184 1.40 -1.03 -14.19
C PHE A 184 2.16 -1.69 -13.03
N VAL A 185 3.46 -1.48 -12.97
CA VAL A 185 4.34 -2.11 -11.99
C VAL A 185 4.84 -1.06 -11.00
N PRO A 186 4.38 -1.09 -9.73
CA PRO A 186 4.92 -0.22 -8.70
C PRO A 186 6.16 -0.85 -8.06
N VAL A 187 7.18 -0.04 -7.80
CA VAL A 187 8.38 -0.42 -7.05
C VAL A 187 8.74 0.68 -6.06
N ASN A 188 9.04 0.30 -4.82
CA ASN A 188 9.57 1.23 -3.82
C ASN A 188 11.10 1.15 -3.84
N CYS A 189 11.77 2.28 -4.07
CA CYS A 189 13.23 2.39 -4.13
C CYS A 189 13.87 2.73 -2.78
N GLY A 190 13.06 2.97 -1.74
CA GLY A 190 13.53 3.36 -0.42
C GLY A 190 13.91 2.18 0.47
N GLY A 191 15.00 2.32 1.24
CA GLY A 191 15.37 1.36 2.29
C GLY A 191 15.87 -0.01 1.82
N ILE A 192 16.10 -0.20 0.52
CA ILE A 192 16.55 -1.46 -0.06
C ILE A 192 18.10 -1.44 -0.18
N SER A 193 18.75 -2.56 0.17
CA SER A 193 20.19 -2.70 -0.09
C SER A 193 20.47 -2.64 -1.60
N GLU A 194 21.66 -2.19 -1.98
CA GLU A 194 22.07 -2.05 -3.38
C GLU A 194 21.83 -3.32 -4.20
N THR A 195 22.22 -4.48 -3.67
CA THR A 195 22.09 -5.79 -4.32
C THR A 195 20.61 -6.15 -4.55
N LEU A 196 19.75 -5.88 -3.56
CA LEU A 196 18.31 -6.12 -3.68
C LEU A 196 17.67 -5.16 -4.67
N ALA A 197 18.00 -3.86 -4.63
CA ALA A 197 17.49 -2.87 -5.57
C ALA A 197 17.85 -3.22 -7.03
N GLN A 198 19.09 -3.66 -7.27
CA GLN A 198 19.53 -4.13 -8.59
C GLN A 198 18.72 -5.34 -9.05
N SER A 199 18.53 -6.32 -8.16
CA SER A 199 17.76 -7.52 -8.45
C SER A 199 16.27 -7.24 -8.67
N GLU A 200 15.67 -6.34 -7.90
CA GLU A 200 14.25 -5.97 -8.07
C GLU A 200 13.99 -5.20 -9.34
N LEU A 201 14.83 -4.22 -9.65
CA LEU A 201 14.62 -3.38 -10.84
C LEU A 201 14.97 -4.14 -12.13
N PHE A 202 16.15 -4.80 -12.18
CA PHE A 202 16.70 -5.34 -13.42
C PHE A 202 16.71 -6.88 -13.49
N GLY A 203 16.38 -7.56 -12.36
CA GLY A 203 16.45 -9.01 -12.26
C GLY A 203 17.87 -9.52 -12.01
N HIS A 204 18.00 -10.83 -11.87
CA HIS A 204 19.29 -11.50 -11.71
C HIS A 204 19.29 -12.90 -12.34
N VAL A 205 20.48 -13.37 -12.69
CA VAL A 205 20.73 -14.78 -13.03
C VAL A 205 21.21 -15.57 -11.83
N LYS A 206 21.02 -16.88 -11.87
CA LYS A 206 21.49 -17.78 -10.81
C LYS A 206 22.99 -17.56 -10.54
N GLY A 207 23.35 -17.42 -9.26
CA GLY A 207 24.73 -17.20 -8.81
C GLY A 207 25.23 -15.76 -8.91
N ALA A 208 24.37 -14.78 -9.22
CA ALA A 208 24.76 -13.36 -9.30
C ALA A 208 25.26 -12.78 -7.96
N PHE A 209 24.72 -13.28 -6.85
CA PHE A 209 25.13 -12.92 -5.47
C PHE A 209 24.78 -14.07 -4.52
N THR A 210 25.26 -13.99 -3.28
CA THR A 210 24.96 -14.97 -2.22
C THR A 210 23.45 -15.00 -1.93
N GLY A 211 22.79 -16.14 -2.21
CA GLY A 211 21.33 -16.31 -2.11
C GLY A 211 20.58 -16.19 -3.45
N ALA A 212 21.26 -16.00 -4.57
CA ALA A 212 20.67 -16.06 -5.91
C ALA A 212 20.53 -17.52 -6.37
N ASP A 213 19.56 -18.25 -5.82
CA ASP A 213 19.36 -19.68 -6.09
C ASP A 213 18.73 -19.97 -7.46
N GLY A 214 18.11 -18.96 -8.10
CA GLY A 214 17.44 -19.06 -9.39
C GLY A 214 17.57 -17.79 -10.23
N ASN A 215 17.02 -17.82 -11.44
CA ASN A 215 16.83 -16.61 -12.24
C ASN A 215 15.56 -15.89 -11.79
N ARG A 216 15.61 -14.55 -11.72
CA ARG A 216 14.43 -13.70 -11.41
C ARG A 216 14.36 -12.56 -12.40
N ASN A 217 13.17 -12.32 -12.95
CA ASN A 217 12.89 -11.14 -13.74
C ASN A 217 12.76 -9.92 -12.82
N GLY A 218 13.16 -8.75 -13.31
CA GLY A 218 13.02 -7.49 -12.60
C GLY A 218 11.80 -6.69 -13.05
N CYS A 219 11.50 -5.59 -12.33
CA CYS A 219 10.36 -4.73 -12.61
C CYS A 219 10.36 -4.14 -14.02
N PHE A 220 11.53 -3.87 -14.62
CA PHE A 220 11.63 -3.44 -16.02
C PHE A 220 11.15 -4.49 -17.01
N TYR A 221 11.35 -5.79 -16.70
CA TYR A 221 10.81 -6.88 -17.53
C TYR A 221 9.29 -7.00 -17.37
N GLU A 222 8.80 -6.88 -16.13
CA GLU A 222 7.37 -7.00 -15.83
C GLU A 222 6.56 -5.82 -16.37
N ALA A 223 7.18 -4.63 -16.45
CA ALA A 223 6.56 -3.41 -16.94
C ALA A 223 6.67 -3.23 -18.46
N ASP A 224 7.27 -4.17 -19.20
CA ASP A 224 7.52 -4.01 -20.64
C ASP A 224 6.23 -3.75 -21.43
N GLY A 225 6.24 -2.74 -22.28
CA GLY A 225 5.08 -2.20 -22.99
C GLY A 225 4.13 -1.37 -22.12
N GLY A 226 4.36 -1.27 -20.80
CA GLY A 226 3.49 -0.64 -19.81
C GLY A 226 4.11 0.56 -19.10
N THR A 227 3.84 0.68 -17.79
CA THR A 227 4.30 1.79 -16.94
C THR A 227 4.98 1.24 -15.69
N LEU A 228 6.18 1.72 -15.39
CA LEU A 228 6.89 1.50 -14.15
C LEU A 228 6.73 2.73 -13.26
N PHE A 229 6.15 2.53 -12.08
CA PHE A 229 6.06 3.56 -11.06
C PHE A 229 7.15 3.32 -10.00
N MET A 230 8.07 4.27 -9.86
CA MET A 230 9.17 4.21 -8.89
C MET A 230 8.89 5.18 -7.75
N ASP A 231 8.57 4.68 -6.56
CA ASP A 231 8.37 5.50 -5.36
C ASP A 231 9.68 5.66 -4.59
N GLU A 232 9.83 6.78 -3.88
CA GLU A 232 10.98 7.13 -3.05
C GLU A 232 12.33 7.11 -3.82
N VAL A 233 12.35 7.61 -5.07
CA VAL A 233 13.57 7.58 -5.91
C VAL A 233 14.74 8.36 -5.31
N GLY A 234 14.51 9.35 -4.45
CA GLY A 234 15.55 10.11 -3.74
C GLY A 234 16.40 9.23 -2.83
N ASN A 235 15.86 8.11 -2.33
CA ASN A 235 16.54 7.17 -1.44
C ASN A 235 17.33 6.06 -2.18
N MET A 236 17.40 6.13 -3.51
CA MET A 236 18.05 5.11 -4.33
C MET A 236 19.58 5.16 -4.19
N PRO A 237 20.29 4.02 -4.02
CA PRO A 237 21.75 3.99 -4.01
C PRO A 237 22.38 4.56 -5.28
N MET A 238 23.50 5.26 -5.17
CA MET A 238 24.18 5.95 -6.30
C MET A 238 24.55 5.04 -7.48
N SER A 239 24.92 3.78 -7.21
CA SER A 239 25.23 2.78 -8.24
C SER A 239 24.01 2.39 -9.05
N ILE A 240 22.85 2.29 -8.38
CA ILE A 240 21.56 2.00 -9.03
C ILE A 240 21.10 3.20 -9.85
N GLN A 241 21.29 4.43 -9.35
CA GLN A 241 21.02 5.65 -10.10
C GLN A 241 21.80 5.69 -11.43
N ALA A 242 23.10 5.32 -11.41
CA ALA A 242 23.91 5.24 -12.61
C ALA A 242 23.44 4.16 -13.61
N THR A 243 22.96 3.03 -13.11
CA THR A 243 22.39 1.98 -13.95
C THR A 243 21.06 2.40 -14.54
N LEU A 244 20.18 3.00 -13.73
CA LEU A 244 18.89 3.51 -14.16
C LEU A 244 19.04 4.57 -15.26
N LEU A 245 19.98 5.51 -15.11
CA LEU A 245 20.26 6.52 -16.14
C LEU A 245 20.52 5.87 -17.50
N ARG A 246 21.43 4.87 -17.54
CA ARG A 246 21.74 4.14 -18.79
C ARG A 246 20.49 3.48 -19.39
N VAL A 247 19.64 2.89 -18.55
CA VAL A 247 18.39 2.26 -19.02
C VAL A 247 17.44 3.30 -19.62
N LEU A 248 17.33 4.48 -18.99
CA LEU A 248 16.49 5.57 -19.48
C LEU A 248 17.03 6.23 -20.75
N GLU A 249 18.34 6.12 -21.03
CA GLU A 249 18.99 6.62 -22.23
C GLU A 249 18.96 5.62 -23.37
N ASP A 250 19.39 4.39 -23.10
CA ASP A 250 19.60 3.35 -24.10
C ASP A 250 18.34 2.50 -24.39
N GLY A 251 17.33 2.54 -23.50
CA GLY A 251 16.18 1.65 -23.56
C GLY A 251 16.52 0.16 -23.36
N CYS A 252 17.68 -0.13 -22.73
CA CYS A 252 18.17 -1.47 -22.51
C CYS A 252 18.78 -1.63 -21.12
N TYR A 253 18.61 -2.80 -20.52
CA TYR A 253 19.23 -3.16 -19.24
C TYR A 253 19.86 -4.55 -19.29
N SER A 254 20.64 -4.91 -18.28
CA SER A 254 21.17 -6.27 -18.10
C SER A 254 20.86 -6.74 -16.70
N PRO A 255 20.37 -7.99 -16.52
CA PRO A 255 20.19 -8.60 -15.21
C PRO A 255 21.52 -8.68 -14.44
N ALA A 256 21.46 -8.61 -13.12
CA ALA A 256 22.64 -8.80 -12.28
C ALA A 256 23.31 -10.16 -12.56
N GLY A 257 24.64 -10.16 -12.70
CA GLY A 257 25.40 -11.36 -13.06
C GLY A 257 25.34 -11.77 -14.55
N SER A 258 24.70 -10.95 -15.41
CA SER A 258 24.58 -11.24 -16.84
C SER A 258 25.05 -10.05 -17.69
N ASN A 259 25.71 -10.35 -18.81
CA ASN A 259 26.07 -9.35 -19.83
C ASN A 259 25.03 -9.26 -20.96
N LYS A 260 23.93 -10.03 -20.87
CA LYS A 260 22.88 -10.02 -21.90
C LYS A 260 22.07 -8.73 -21.80
N ARG A 261 22.11 -7.90 -22.85
CA ARG A 261 21.27 -6.69 -22.95
C ARG A 261 19.84 -7.08 -23.32
N ILE A 262 18.89 -6.57 -22.57
CA ILE A 262 17.45 -6.76 -22.78
C ILE A 262 16.86 -5.39 -23.11
N LYS A 263 16.18 -5.29 -24.25
CA LYS A 263 15.46 -4.07 -24.64
C LYS A 263 14.16 -3.97 -23.83
N SER A 264 13.81 -2.78 -23.41
CA SER A 264 12.61 -2.52 -22.61
C SER A 264 11.92 -1.24 -23.12
N ASP A 265 10.62 -1.33 -23.37
CA ASP A 265 9.77 -0.20 -23.73
C ASP A 265 8.86 0.12 -22.54
N VAL A 266 9.35 0.92 -21.59
CA VAL A 266 8.67 1.23 -20.35
C VAL A 266 8.51 2.73 -20.17
N ARG A 267 7.27 3.18 -19.95
CA ARG A 267 7.02 4.55 -19.47
C ARG A 267 7.36 4.62 -17.98
N VAL A 268 8.16 5.61 -17.58
CA VAL A 268 8.57 5.79 -16.17
C VAL A 268 7.81 6.95 -15.55
N ILE A 269 7.23 6.71 -14.36
CA ILE A 269 6.72 7.73 -13.44
C ILE A 269 7.48 7.58 -12.13
N ALA A 270 8.19 8.62 -11.72
CA ALA A 270 8.98 8.64 -10.48
C ALA A 270 8.27 9.47 -9.41
N ALA A 271 8.45 9.11 -8.14
CA ALA A 271 7.93 9.89 -7.01
C ALA A 271 8.96 10.02 -5.89
N THR A 272 8.95 11.15 -5.21
CA THR A 272 9.78 11.37 -4.02
C THR A 272 9.13 12.39 -3.08
N ASN A 273 9.50 12.32 -1.81
CA ASN A 273 9.24 13.34 -0.80
C ASN A 273 10.49 14.14 -0.46
N GLU A 274 11.65 13.79 -1.02
CA GLU A 274 12.91 14.49 -0.79
C GLU A 274 13.07 15.71 -1.71
N ASP A 275 13.78 16.70 -1.22
CA ASP A 275 14.33 17.78 -2.03
C ASP A 275 15.52 17.26 -2.83
N LEU A 276 15.26 16.92 -4.12
CA LEU A 276 16.29 16.36 -5.00
C LEU A 276 17.39 17.37 -5.32
N GLU A 277 17.11 18.68 -5.34
CA GLU A 277 18.14 19.70 -5.56
C GLU A 277 19.12 19.78 -4.39
N LEU A 278 18.61 19.65 -3.17
CA LEU A 278 19.45 19.52 -1.99
C LEU A 278 20.24 18.20 -2.02
N ALA A 279 19.61 17.09 -2.36
CA ALA A 279 20.27 15.78 -2.47
C ALA A 279 21.39 15.77 -3.54
N ILE A 280 21.22 16.51 -4.64
CA ILE A 280 22.26 16.70 -5.67
C ILE A 280 23.45 17.49 -5.08
N ARG A 281 23.19 18.60 -4.40
CA ARG A 281 24.26 19.41 -3.75
C ARG A 281 25.04 18.62 -2.71
N GLU A 282 24.37 17.69 -2.02
CA GLU A 282 24.98 16.81 -1.02
C GLU A 282 25.65 15.56 -1.64
N GLY A 283 25.59 15.37 -2.95
CA GLY A 283 26.16 14.22 -3.66
C GLY A 283 25.43 12.90 -3.42
N ARG A 284 24.18 12.94 -2.94
CA ARG A 284 23.32 11.77 -2.71
C ARG A 284 22.47 11.41 -3.92
N PHE A 285 22.24 12.35 -4.83
CA PHE A 285 21.51 12.14 -6.05
C PHE A 285 22.27 12.70 -7.26
N ARG A 286 22.18 12.03 -8.40
CA ARG A 286 22.87 12.44 -9.63
C ARG A 286 22.05 13.49 -10.39
N GLU A 287 22.70 14.56 -10.78
CA GLU A 287 22.10 15.65 -11.56
C GLU A 287 21.62 15.18 -12.95
N ASP A 288 22.41 14.33 -13.62
CA ASP A 288 22.06 13.78 -14.93
C ASP A 288 20.79 12.90 -14.88
N LEU A 289 20.63 12.09 -13.85
CA LEU A 289 19.42 11.30 -13.62
C LEU A 289 18.22 12.19 -13.29
N PHE A 290 18.41 13.24 -12.47
CA PHE A 290 17.35 14.20 -12.16
C PHE A 290 16.76 14.81 -13.44
N HIS A 291 17.60 15.33 -14.33
CA HIS A 291 17.13 15.90 -15.60
C HIS A 291 16.43 14.88 -16.49
N ARG A 292 16.83 13.61 -16.41
CA ARG A 292 16.20 12.55 -17.19
C ARG A 292 14.85 12.09 -16.64
N LEU A 293 14.64 12.17 -15.33
CA LEU A 293 13.36 11.86 -14.69
C LEU A 293 12.40 13.04 -14.68
N ASN A 294 12.92 14.26 -14.63
CA ASN A 294 12.15 15.50 -14.48
C ASN A 294 11.86 16.17 -15.83
N GLU A 295 11.27 15.44 -16.78
CA GLU A 295 10.75 16.04 -18.02
C GLU A 295 9.48 16.86 -17.73
N LEU A 296 8.66 16.42 -16.79
CA LEU A 296 7.53 17.16 -16.23
C LEU A 296 7.39 16.84 -14.74
N SER A 297 7.46 17.87 -13.90
CA SER A 297 7.21 17.71 -12.46
C SER A 297 5.80 18.14 -12.07
N VAL A 298 5.23 17.42 -11.11
CA VAL A 298 3.93 17.73 -10.50
C VAL A 298 4.04 17.60 -8.99
N THR A 299 3.77 18.70 -8.29
CA THR A 299 3.77 18.68 -6.81
C THR A 299 2.38 18.40 -6.27
N VAL A 300 2.26 17.31 -5.52
CA VAL A 300 1.01 16.94 -4.86
C VAL A 300 0.91 17.69 -3.54
N PRO A 301 -0.06 18.59 -3.37
CA PRO A 301 -0.18 19.41 -2.17
C PRO A 301 -0.48 18.57 -0.92
N PRO A 302 0.09 18.93 0.24
CA PRO A 302 -0.24 18.30 1.51
C PRO A 302 -1.70 18.54 1.88
N LEU A 303 -2.27 17.67 2.72
CA LEU A 303 -3.70 17.71 3.04
C LEU A 303 -4.10 19.00 3.77
N ARG A 304 -3.22 19.57 4.60
CA ARG A 304 -3.42 20.86 5.29
C ARG A 304 -3.60 22.06 4.36
N GLU A 305 -3.10 21.99 3.13
CA GLU A 305 -3.30 23.01 2.08
C GLU A 305 -4.58 22.78 1.27
N CYS A 306 -5.32 21.71 1.58
CA CYS A 306 -6.53 21.32 0.89
C CYS A 306 -7.68 21.03 1.87
N PRO A 307 -8.09 22.01 2.70
CA PRO A 307 -9.08 21.78 3.76
C PRO A 307 -10.44 21.29 3.21
N GLU A 308 -10.78 21.66 1.97
CA GLU A 308 -12.02 21.22 1.31
C GLU A 308 -12.06 19.71 1.04
N ASP A 309 -10.91 19.05 1.06
CA ASP A 309 -10.80 17.60 0.84
C ASP A 309 -10.92 16.79 2.14
N ILE A 310 -10.69 17.40 3.32
CA ILE A 310 -10.56 16.69 4.60
C ILE A 310 -11.85 15.94 4.95
N LEU A 311 -12.97 16.66 5.08
CA LEU A 311 -14.24 16.03 5.45
C LEU A 311 -14.75 15.05 4.39
N PRO A 312 -14.73 15.38 3.08
CA PRO A 312 -15.10 14.41 2.06
C PRO A 312 -14.25 13.12 2.07
N LEU A 313 -12.95 13.24 2.33
CA LEU A 313 -12.08 12.06 2.50
C LEU A 313 -12.42 11.28 3.78
N ALA A 314 -12.66 11.98 4.89
CA ALA A 314 -13.05 11.36 6.16
C ALA A 314 -14.37 10.59 6.00
N GLU A 315 -15.37 11.17 5.36
CA GLU A 315 -16.66 10.52 5.06
C GLU A 315 -16.46 9.28 4.17
N HIS A 316 -15.70 9.41 3.09
CA HIS A 316 -15.38 8.28 2.21
C HIS A 316 -14.69 7.13 2.96
N PHE A 317 -13.72 7.43 3.83
CA PHE A 317 -13.06 6.41 4.64
C PHE A 317 -13.97 5.81 5.69
N LYS A 318 -14.82 6.63 6.33
CA LYS A 318 -15.81 6.18 7.30
C LYS A 318 -16.78 5.16 6.66
N GLU A 319 -17.39 5.49 5.52
CA GLU A 319 -18.28 4.60 4.79
C GLU A 319 -17.60 3.27 4.47
N ARG A 320 -16.41 3.35 3.88
CA ARG A 320 -15.62 2.17 3.53
C ARG A 320 -15.27 1.28 4.74
N PHE A 321 -14.82 1.90 5.85
CA PHE A 321 -14.46 1.12 7.03
C PHE A 321 -15.66 0.65 7.84
N SER A 322 -16.79 1.36 7.81
CA SER A 322 -18.04 0.88 8.39
C SER A 322 -18.51 -0.41 7.71
N GLU A 323 -18.40 -0.50 6.38
CA GLU A 323 -18.65 -1.72 5.63
C GLU A 323 -17.62 -2.82 5.94
N GLU A 324 -16.32 -2.47 5.93
CA GLU A 324 -15.21 -3.43 6.15
C GLU A 324 -15.28 -4.06 7.55
N LEU A 325 -15.61 -3.26 8.57
CA LEU A 325 -15.65 -3.66 9.99
C LEU A 325 -17.04 -4.10 10.45
N GLN A 326 -18.05 -4.06 9.56
CA GLN A 326 -19.45 -4.33 9.89
C GLN A 326 -19.94 -3.52 11.11
N ALA A 327 -19.62 -2.23 11.10
CA ALA A 327 -19.90 -1.31 12.20
C ALA A 327 -21.29 -0.68 12.13
N GLY A 328 -22.12 -1.07 11.14
CA GLY A 328 -23.43 -0.44 10.94
C GLY A 328 -23.33 0.99 10.40
N ILE A 329 -24.33 1.80 10.70
CA ILE A 329 -24.33 3.23 10.30
C ILE A 329 -23.57 4.00 11.38
N VAL A 330 -22.44 4.60 10.99
CA VAL A 330 -21.61 5.44 11.86
C VAL A 330 -21.63 6.86 11.33
N ALA A 331 -21.80 7.85 12.22
CA ALA A 331 -21.79 9.27 11.88
C ALA A 331 -20.70 10.02 12.67
N PHE A 332 -20.20 11.12 12.12
CA PHE A 332 -19.36 12.05 12.90
C PHE A 332 -20.27 13.01 13.68
N ASP A 333 -19.92 13.32 14.93
CA ASP A 333 -20.47 14.50 15.61
C ASP A 333 -19.85 15.79 15.06
N GLU A 334 -20.45 16.93 15.37
CA GLU A 334 -19.97 18.23 14.84
C GLU A 334 -18.61 18.63 15.42
N GLU A 335 -18.34 18.29 16.68
CA GLU A 335 -17.05 18.57 17.32
C GLU A 335 -15.93 17.77 16.66
N ALA A 336 -16.16 16.50 16.35
CA ALA A 336 -15.19 15.67 15.61
C ALA A 336 -14.89 16.24 14.22
N LYS A 337 -15.89 16.75 13.50
CA LYS A 337 -15.69 17.40 12.20
C LYS A 337 -14.82 18.66 12.31
N GLU A 338 -15.05 19.49 13.32
CA GLU A 338 -14.23 20.68 13.57
C GLU A 338 -12.78 20.32 13.88
N VAL A 339 -12.58 19.29 14.70
CA VAL A 339 -11.26 18.79 15.05
C VAL A 339 -10.53 18.27 13.81
N LEU A 340 -11.21 17.49 12.96
CA LEU A 340 -10.64 16.98 11.70
C LEU A 340 -10.16 18.14 10.80
N LEU A 341 -10.92 19.23 10.71
CA LEU A 341 -10.55 20.40 9.89
C LEU A 341 -9.36 21.18 10.44
N ARG A 342 -9.21 21.25 11.79
CA ARG A 342 -8.15 22.02 12.44
C ARG A 342 -6.84 21.25 12.59
N TYR A 343 -6.87 19.93 12.45
CA TYR A 343 -5.68 19.11 12.64
C TYR A 343 -4.70 19.24 11.48
N HIS A 344 -3.40 19.23 11.78
CA HIS A 344 -2.35 19.54 10.80
C HIS A 344 -2.11 18.46 9.74
N TRP A 345 -2.44 17.21 10.02
CA TRP A 345 -2.29 16.05 9.12
C TRP A 345 -0.86 15.91 8.58
N SER A 346 0.13 15.85 9.45
CA SER A 346 1.55 15.68 9.06
C SER A 346 1.80 14.42 8.23
N GLY A 347 1.06 13.33 8.49
CA GLY A 347 1.04 12.11 7.67
C GLY A 347 0.01 12.12 6.53
N ASN A 348 -0.60 13.29 6.25
CA ASN A 348 -1.52 13.52 5.13
C ASN A 348 -2.70 12.53 5.07
N VAL A 349 -3.09 12.11 3.87
CA VAL A 349 -4.22 11.20 3.64
C VAL A 349 -3.99 9.82 4.29
N ARG A 350 -2.73 9.38 4.43
CA ARG A 350 -2.40 8.12 5.11
C ARG A 350 -2.73 8.19 6.60
N GLU A 351 -2.42 9.29 7.24
CA GLU A 351 -2.73 9.53 8.66
C GLU A 351 -4.25 9.66 8.87
N LEU A 352 -4.91 10.49 8.05
CA LEU A 352 -6.38 10.63 8.08
C LEU A 352 -7.07 9.27 7.95
N ARG A 353 -6.69 8.48 6.95
CA ARG A 353 -7.24 7.14 6.73
C ARG A 353 -7.10 6.24 7.97
N ASN A 354 -5.90 6.22 8.58
CA ASN A 354 -5.64 5.40 9.75
C ASN A 354 -6.40 5.90 11.00
N CYS A 355 -6.53 7.21 11.15
CA CYS A 355 -7.34 7.85 12.19
C CYS A 355 -8.80 7.41 12.06
N ILE A 356 -9.39 7.57 10.88
CA ILE A 356 -10.80 7.22 10.66
C ILE A 356 -11.03 5.71 10.81
N LYS A 357 -10.11 4.85 10.37
CA LYS A 357 -10.24 3.40 10.59
C LYS A 357 -10.33 3.04 12.07
N ARG A 358 -9.49 3.66 12.91
CA ARG A 358 -9.57 3.47 14.37
C ARG A 358 -10.85 4.05 14.95
N ALA A 359 -11.23 5.26 14.53
CA ALA A 359 -12.44 5.92 15.02
C ALA A 359 -13.71 5.10 14.74
N VAL A 360 -13.84 4.51 13.55
CA VAL A 360 -14.95 3.61 13.21
C VAL A 360 -14.96 2.36 14.09
N LEU A 361 -13.77 1.79 14.40
CA LEU A 361 -13.67 0.63 15.28
C LEU A 361 -14.19 0.93 16.70
N TYR A 362 -13.79 2.07 17.26
CA TYR A 362 -14.24 2.49 18.61
C TYR A 362 -15.71 2.94 18.64
N ALA A 363 -16.21 3.52 17.56
CA ALA A 363 -17.60 3.96 17.44
C ALA A 363 -18.59 2.85 17.05
N LYS A 364 -18.14 1.60 16.91
CA LYS A 364 -18.95 0.48 16.42
C LYS A 364 -20.22 0.26 17.24
N GLU A 365 -20.15 0.41 18.56
CA GLU A 365 -21.29 0.21 19.47
C GLU A 365 -22.14 1.46 19.61
N SER A 366 -21.53 2.65 19.65
CA SER A 366 -22.23 3.93 19.83
C SER A 366 -22.86 4.46 18.55
N GLY A 367 -22.41 4.03 17.38
CA GLY A 367 -22.83 4.57 16.08
C GLY A 367 -22.40 6.01 15.80
N THR A 368 -21.59 6.63 16.70
CA THR A 368 -21.16 8.03 16.57
C THR A 368 -19.66 8.16 16.85
N ILE A 369 -18.95 8.78 15.91
CA ILE A 369 -17.53 9.13 16.08
C ILE A 369 -17.45 10.48 16.77
N THR A 370 -16.94 10.46 18.00
CA THR A 370 -16.66 11.64 18.83
C THR A 370 -15.18 12.04 18.73
N VAL A 371 -14.82 13.19 19.26
CA VAL A 371 -13.43 13.66 19.34
C VAL A 371 -12.53 12.62 20.03
N GLU A 372 -13.02 11.96 21.06
CA GLU A 372 -12.28 10.93 21.80
C GLU A 372 -11.93 9.74 20.92
N ASN A 373 -12.84 9.31 20.04
CA ASN A 373 -12.61 8.20 19.11
C ASN A 373 -11.53 8.50 18.05
N LEU A 374 -11.29 9.77 17.74
CA LEU A 374 -10.28 10.16 16.77
C LEU A 374 -8.85 9.90 17.28
N HIS A 375 -8.63 9.93 18.59
CA HIS A 375 -7.31 9.77 19.21
C HIS A 375 -6.23 10.62 18.53
N LEU A 376 -6.57 11.84 18.14
CA LEU A 376 -5.64 12.79 17.59
C LEU A 376 -4.87 13.41 18.78
N GLY A 377 -3.57 13.11 18.86
CA GLY A 377 -2.69 13.85 19.75
C GLY A 377 -2.65 15.30 19.27
N PHE A 378 -3.29 16.20 20.00
CA PHE A 378 -3.08 17.63 19.75
C PHE A 378 -1.63 17.96 20.13
N ASP A 379 -0.77 18.14 19.15
CA ASP A 379 0.48 18.85 19.36
C ASP A 379 0.11 20.25 19.87
N LYS A 380 0.38 20.49 21.16
CA LYS A 380 0.16 21.77 21.83
C LYS A 380 1.13 22.83 21.28
N GLN A 381 0.95 23.26 20.04
CA GLN A 381 1.73 24.38 19.50
C GLN A 381 0.91 25.61 19.10
N ASN A 382 -0.43 25.61 19.19
CA ASN A 382 -1.23 26.81 18.97
C ASN A 382 -2.49 26.83 19.83
N ALA A 383 -2.33 26.90 21.13
CA ALA A 383 -3.41 27.37 22.02
C ALA A 383 -2.78 28.32 23.05
N VAL A 384 -2.98 29.59 22.81
CA VAL A 384 -2.92 30.62 23.85
C VAL A 384 -4.14 30.37 24.77
N ASP A 385 -3.83 30.14 26.05
CA ASP A 385 -4.71 30.14 27.21
C ASP A 385 -5.94 29.19 27.27
N THR A 386 -5.91 28.18 28.10
CA THR A 386 -6.50 28.00 29.44
C THR A 386 -6.43 26.54 29.92
N ASP A 387 -5.87 26.39 31.14
CA ASP A 387 -6.01 25.34 32.16
C ASP A 387 -6.07 23.84 31.89
N SER A 388 -5.03 23.20 32.43
CA SER A 388 -4.93 21.95 33.23
C SER A 388 -5.15 20.56 32.63
N SER A 389 -4.09 19.79 32.79
CA SER A 389 -3.88 18.39 33.19
C SER A 389 -3.63 17.31 32.16
N THR A 390 -2.42 16.73 32.30
CA THR A 390 -1.90 15.37 31.99
C THR A 390 -1.90 14.87 30.57
N SER A 391 -0.74 14.84 29.93
CA SER A 391 -0.45 14.02 28.77
C SER A 391 0.98 13.48 28.75
N THR A 392 1.09 12.20 28.46
CA THR A 392 2.32 11.40 28.31
C THR A 392 3.09 11.83 27.04
N PHE A 393 4.35 12.24 27.18
CA PHE A 393 5.17 12.75 26.09
C PHE A 393 6.02 11.66 25.41
N ASN A 394 5.90 11.54 24.10
CA ASN A 394 6.82 10.75 23.27
C ASN A 394 7.85 11.70 22.63
N VAL A 395 9.11 11.68 23.10
CA VAL A 395 10.12 12.68 22.77
C VAL A 395 11.33 12.04 22.12
N LYS A 396 11.50 12.22 20.81
CA LYS A 396 12.71 11.82 20.06
C LYS A 396 13.72 12.98 19.84
N ASP A 397 13.33 14.23 20.07
CA ASP A 397 14.18 15.39 19.81
C ASP A 397 14.86 15.88 21.10
N LYS A 398 16.18 16.06 21.07
CA LYS A 398 17.03 16.37 22.22
C LYS A 398 16.76 17.77 22.78
N ASP A 399 16.46 18.73 21.92
CA ASP A 399 16.19 20.12 22.30
C ASP A 399 14.79 20.27 22.91
N VAL A 400 13.80 19.54 22.40
CA VAL A 400 12.45 19.50 22.96
C VAL A 400 12.46 18.86 24.37
N ARG A 401 13.24 17.79 24.57
CA ARG A 401 13.42 17.17 25.89
C ARG A 401 14.00 18.16 26.90
N LYS A 402 15.07 18.86 26.52
CA LYS A 402 15.72 19.85 27.38
C LYS A 402 14.74 20.92 27.79
N ARG A 403 14.01 21.52 26.86
CA ARG A 403 13.02 22.56 27.10
C ARG A 403 11.89 22.11 28.03
N ASN A 404 11.32 20.94 27.77
CA ASN A 404 10.24 20.36 28.55
C ASN A 404 10.71 20.02 29.98
N THR A 405 11.95 19.55 30.15
CA THR A 405 12.53 19.26 31.45
C THR A 405 12.68 20.56 32.28
N ILE A 406 13.14 21.65 31.66
CA ILE A 406 13.26 22.95 32.30
C ILE A 406 11.90 23.47 32.75
N LEU A 407 10.90 23.48 31.85
CA LEU A 407 9.54 23.94 32.16
C LEU A 407 8.88 23.13 33.29
N ALA A 408 9.08 21.80 33.29
CA ALA A 408 8.57 20.98 34.39
C ALA A 408 9.25 21.27 35.73
N LEU A 409 10.56 21.49 35.75
CA LEU A 409 11.31 21.84 36.93
C LEU A 409 10.88 23.22 37.49
N GLU A 410 10.72 24.21 36.61
CA GLU A 410 10.25 25.54 36.98
C GLU A 410 8.82 25.51 37.58
N SER A 411 7.91 24.80 36.90
CA SER A 411 6.51 24.67 37.35
C SER A 411 6.35 23.91 38.68
N CYS A 412 7.35 23.12 39.07
CA CYS A 412 7.39 22.35 40.30
C CYS A 412 8.37 22.93 41.33
N ASN A 413 8.72 24.22 41.23
CA ASN A 413 9.69 24.89 42.11
C ASN A 413 11.00 24.10 42.27
N TRP A 414 11.50 23.52 41.18
CA TRP A 414 12.71 22.70 41.10
C TRP A 414 12.69 21.41 41.94
N ASN A 415 11.48 20.95 42.31
CA ASN A 415 11.32 19.65 42.93
C ASN A 415 11.38 18.57 41.84
N LYS A 416 12.51 17.86 41.79
CA LYS A 416 12.81 16.84 40.74
C LYS A 416 11.82 15.67 40.75
N GLU A 417 11.30 15.29 41.91
CA GLU A 417 10.36 14.18 42.03
C GLU A 417 8.99 14.55 41.44
N LYS A 418 8.46 15.71 41.79
CA LYS A 418 7.20 16.23 41.24
C LYS A 418 7.32 16.53 39.74
N ALA A 419 8.49 17.00 39.30
CA ALA A 419 8.74 17.21 37.86
C ALA A 419 8.80 15.90 37.08
N ALA A 420 9.36 14.82 37.64
CA ALA A 420 9.35 13.50 37.03
C ALA A 420 7.93 12.94 36.88
N GLU A 421 7.13 13.07 37.95
CA GLU A 421 5.72 12.66 37.95
C GLU A 421 4.89 13.44 36.90
N LYS A 422 5.10 14.77 36.82
CA LYS A 422 4.44 15.65 35.85
C LYS A 422 4.82 15.31 34.40
N LEU A 423 6.05 14.85 34.18
CA LEU A 423 6.53 14.39 32.84
C LEU A 423 6.19 12.93 32.53
N GLY A 424 5.60 12.20 33.49
CA GLY A 424 5.30 10.76 33.31
C GLY A 424 6.54 9.89 33.19
N ILE A 425 7.68 10.29 33.79
CA ILE A 425 8.97 9.57 33.67
C ILE A 425 9.46 9.12 35.06
N THR A 426 10.40 8.16 35.07
CA THR A 426 10.99 7.70 36.33
C THR A 426 11.95 8.73 36.93
N ARG A 427 12.13 8.69 38.28
CA ARG A 427 13.10 9.55 38.97
C ARG A 427 14.50 9.44 38.37
N SER A 428 14.95 8.23 38.03
CA SER A 428 16.27 8.02 37.43
C SER A 428 16.39 8.69 36.06
N THR A 429 15.31 8.74 35.29
CA THR A 429 15.29 9.38 33.96
C THR A 429 15.42 10.90 34.05
N ILE A 430 14.73 11.58 34.98
CA ILE A 430 14.84 13.03 35.10
C ILE A 430 16.23 13.46 35.62
N TYR A 431 16.84 12.72 36.55
CA TYR A 431 18.21 12.96 37.00
C TYR A 431 19.19 12.83 35.84
N ARG A 432 19.09 11.77 35.03
CA ARG A 432 19.93 11.61 33.88
C ARG A 432 19.76 12.74 32.85
N TRP A 433 18.55 13.24 32.62
CA TRP A 433 18.30 14.35 31.71
C TRP A 433 18.84 15.68 32.22
N ILE A 434 18.73 15.94 33.54
CA ILE A 434 19.31 17.14 34.17
C ILE A 434 20.84 17.17 33.96
N ASP A 435 21.51 16.03 34.16
CA ASP A 435 22.95 15.90 33.95
C ASP A 435 23.31 15.98 32.45
N GLU A 436 22.60 15.24 31.58
CA GLU A 436 22.84 15.20 30.12
C GLU A 436 22.69 16.60 29.48
N PHE A 437 21.72 17.40 29.94
CA PHE A 437 21.43 18.73 29.38
C PHE A 437 22.10 19.87 30.15
N GLY A 438 22.81 19.58 31.21
CA GLY A 438 23.49 20.60 32.03
C GLY A 438 22.53 21.61 32.68
N ILE A 439 21.33 21.16 33.08
CA ILE A 439 20.29 22.05 33.63
C ILE A 439 20.64 22.41 35.06
N ARG A 440 20.75 23.72 35.35
CA ARG A 440 21.02 24.27 36.71
C ARG A 440 19.87 25.16 37.15
N LYS A 441 19.58 25.15 38.46
CA LYS A 441 18.61 26.06 39.06
C LYS A 441 19.13 27.49 38.92
N PRO A 442 18.33 28.45 38.39
CA PRO A 442 18.69 29.86 38.44
C PRO A 442 18.87 30.30 39.88
N GLU A 443 19.85 31.16 40.17
CA GLU A 443 20.10 31.75 41.49
C GLU A 443 18.97 32.68 41.91
#